data_b6c28169cd767b2a6568dae67eba841f
#
_entry.id   b6c28169cd767b2a6568dae67eba841f
#
_cell.length_a   1.000
_cell.length_b   1.000
_cell.length_c   1.000
_cell.angle_alpha   90.00
_cell.angle_beta   90.00
_cell.angle_gamma   90.00
#
_symmetry.space_group_name_H-M   'P 1'
#
loop_
_entity.id
_entity.type
_entity.pdbx_description
1 polymer ?
#
loop_
_entity_poly.entity_id
_entity_poly.type
_entity_poly.pdbx_seq_one_letter_code
_entity_poly.pdbx_strand_id
1 'polypeptide(L)'
;MKKRASRLFRRMRRTFPRRPGLVIAVLLLAAVAGLTGARLHRVSEQLMVSGAMRWGGLLLAECAGAGMEAAGGGLTQVEKGPDGEIQMVSVDEGKLHALRTAAMEEAGALLAEGDYTASIPLGSLFFGEFFTGGGPGLPLRYIPDGAVTIFCESEAESAGINQTAYRVVMKMSLQVTAVTAFARETVTVPYETVAAEVLVVGDV
;
A
#
# COMPACT_ATOMS: atom_id res chain seq x y z
N MET A 1 28.30 23.76 -57.86
CA MET A 1 27.40 23.11 -56.87
C MET A 1 26.84 24.05 -55.80
N LYS A 2 26.77 25.37 -55.92
CA LYS A 2 26.33 26.37 -54.91
C LYS A 2 24.88 26.86 -55.02
N LYS A 3 24.10 26.46 -56.04
CA LYS A 3 22.72 26.97 -56.27
C LYS A 3 21.57 26.11 -55.75
N ARG A 4 21.82 24.92 -55.18
CA ARG A 4 20.75 24.06 -54.63
C ARG A 4 20.46 24.29 -53.13
N ALA A 5 21.41 24.75 -52.35
CA ALA A 5 21.24 24.99 -50.92
C ALA A 5 20.36 26.23 -50.60
N SER A 6 20.35 27.23 -51.47
CA SER A 6 19.57 28.46 -51.24
C SER A 6 18.05 28.31 -51.44
N ARG A 7 17.59 27.27 -52.16
CA ARG A 7 16.15 27.04 -52.39
C ARG A 7 15.47 26.25 -51.20
N LEU A 8 16.22 25.43 -50.51
CA LEU A 8 15.72 24.73 -49.33
C LEU A 8 15.52 25.67 -48.12
N PHE A 9 16.45 26.63 -47.95
CA PHE A 9 16.33 27.62 -46.85
C PHE A 9 15.19 28.63 -47.08
N ARG A 10 14.82 28.90 -48.35
CA ARG A 10 13.70 29.80 -48.68
C ARG A 10 12.32 29.11 -48.48
N ARG A 11 12.26 27.77 -48.54
CA ARG A 11 11.01 27.02 -48.32
C ARG A 11 10.66 26.87 -46.87
N MET A 12 11.66 26.81 -45.96
CA MET A 12 11.44 26.75 -44.51
C MET A 12 10.94 28.07 -43.89
N ARG A 13 11.14 29.21 -44.56
CA ARG A 13 10.68 30.54 -44.08
C ARG A 13 9.20 30.82 -44.37
N ARG A 14 8.48 29.95 -45.12
CA ARG A 14 7.08 30.19 -45.52
C ARG A 14 6.03 29.52 -44.65
N THR A 15 6.41 28.76 -43.64
CA THR A 15 5.48 28.04 -42.74
C THR A 15 5.37 28.64 -41.33
N PHE A 16 6.01 29.77 -41.05
CA PHE A 16 5.75 30.50 -39.82
C PHE A 16 4.41 31.23 -39.96
N PRO A 17 3.41 30.92 -39.11
CA PRO A 17 2.12 31.60 -39.17
C PRO A 17 2.35 33.12 -38.96
N ARG A 18 1.74 33.93 -39.80
CA ARG A 18 1.86 35.39 -39.79
C ARG A 18 1.33 36.08 -38.51
N ARG A 19 0.93 35.29 -37.49
CA ARG A 19 0.43 35.78 -36.20
C ARG A 19 1.27 35.20 -35.07
N PRO A 20 2.36 35.86 -34.66
CA PRO A 20 3.21 35.36 -33.56
C PRO A 20 2.44 35.19 -32.26
N GLY A 21 1.35 35.95 -32.03
CA GLY A 21 0.48 35.79 -30.90
C GLY A 21 -0.25 34.43 -30.85
N LEU A 22 -0.59 33.86 -32.01
CA LEU A 22 -1.26 32.55 -32.05
C LEU A 22 -0.28 31.42 -31.70
N VAL A 23 0.98 31.53 -32.11
CA VAL A 23 2.03 30.56 -31.71
C VAL A 23 2.30 30.62 -30.23
N ILE A 24 2.40 31.83 -29.67
CA ILE A 24 2.58 32.03 -28.21
C ILE A 24 1.38 31.49 -27.45
N ALA A 25 0.16 31.75 -27.93
CA ALA A 25 -1.06 31.21 -27.28
C ALA A 25 -1.10 29.67 -27.25
N VAL A 26 -0.74 29.02 -28.39
CA VAL A 26 -0.67 27.56 -28.47
C VAL A 26 0.42 26.99 -27.57
N LEU A 27 1.58 27.64 -27.50
CA LEU A 27 2.68 27.23 -26.62
C LEU A 27 2.29 27.36 -25.12
N LEU A 28 1.62 28.46 -24.75
CA LEU A 28 1.11 28.67 -23.40
C LEU A 28 0.05 27.61 -23.04
N LEU A 29 -0.87 27.34 -23.97
CA LEU A 29 -1.90 26.32 -23.76
C LEU A 29 -1.28 24.92 -23.62
N ALA A 30 -0.29 24.59 -24.42
CA ALA A 30 0.46 23.33 -24.32
C ALA A 30 1.26 23.25 -23.01
N ALA A 31 1.87 24.35 -22.57
CA ALA A 31 2.58 24.40 -21.29
C ALA A 31 1.61 24.23 -20.09
N VAL A 32 0.47 24.91 -20.12
CA VAL A 32 -0.58 24.74 -19.09
C VAL A 32 -1.11 23.31 -19.09
N ALA A 33 -1.42 22.73 -20.25
CA ALA A 33 -1.87 21.35 -20.37
C ALA A 33 -0.81 20.35 -19.88
N GLY A 34 0.47 20.60 -20.19
CA GLY A 34 1.57 19.77 -19.69
C GLY A 34 1.75 19.83 -18.17
N LEU A 35 1.68 21.04 -17.60
CA LEU A 35 1.79 21.24 -16.15
C LEU A 35 0.60 20.65 -15.39
N THR A 36 -0.62 20.83 -15.92
CA THR A 36 -1.84 20.22 -15.32
C THR A 36 -1.81 18.70 -15.45
N GLY A 37 -1.37 18.15 -16.59
CA GLY A 37 -1.22 16.72 -16.79
C GLY A 37 -0.20 16.09 -15.83
N ALA A 38 0.95 16.74 -15.62
CA ALA A 38 1.97 16.25 -14.69
C ALA A 38 1.53 16.34 -13.21
N ARG A 39 0.74 17.34 -12.84
CA ARG A 39 0.11 17.43 -11.51
C ARG A 39 -0.94 16.35 -11.32
N LEU A 40 -1.80 16.15 -12.31
CA LEU A 40 -2.85 15.14 -12.28
C LEU A 40 -2.26 13.74 -12.10
N HIS A 41 -1.19 13.44 -12.82
CA HIS A 41 -0.50 12.15 -12.70
C HIS A 41 0.02 11.90 -11.29
N ARG A 42 0.74 12.86 -10.69
CA ARG A 42 1.26 12.74 -9.31
C ARG A 42 0.17 12.61 -8.26
N VAL A 43 -0.90 13.40 -8.36
CA VAL A 43 -2.01 13.33 -7.38
C VAL A 43 -2.77 12.01 -7.53
N SER A 44 -2.98 11.54 -8.77
CA SER A 44 -3.62 10.23 -8.99
C SER A 44 -2.79 9.08 -8.43
N GLU A 45 -1.46 9.09 -8.61
CA GLU A 45 -0.55 8.09 -8.01
C GLU A 45 -0.66 8.06 -6.49
N GLN A 46 -0.60 9.23 -5.83
CA GLN A 46 -0.71 9.31 -4.38
C GLN A 46 -2.06 8.78 -3.87
N LEU A 47 -3.16 9.09 -4.56
CA LEU A 47 -4.48 8.59 -4.19
C LEU A 47 -4.62 7.08 -4.43
N MET A 48 -4.03 6.56 -5.51
CA MET A 48 -3.98 5.12 -5.78
C MET A 48 -3.20 4.38 -4.69
N VAL A 49 -2.00 4.86 -4.34
CA VAL A 49 -1.16 4.26 -3.31
C VAL A 49 -1.83 4.31 -1.94
N SER A 50 -2.34 5.48 -1.53
CA SER A 50 -2.99 5.64 -0.22
C SER A 50 -4.27 4.81 -0.11
N GLY A 51 -5.04 4.71 -1.17
CA GLY A 51 -6.24 3.88 -1.22
C GLY A 51 -5.92 2.38 -1.19
N ALA A 52 -4.89 1.94 -1.92
CA ALA A 52 -4.39 0.56 -1.89
C ALA A 52 -3.91 0.17 -0.48
N MET A 53 -3.12 1.05 0.17
CA MET A 53 -2.66 0.86 1.54
C MET A 53 -3.83 0.73 2.53
N ARG A 54 -4.83 1.59 2.40
CA ARG A 54 -6.00 1.56 3.28
C ARG A 54 -6.83 0.29 3.08
N TRP A 55 -7.17 -0.04 1.83
CA TRP A 55 -7.98 -1.21 1.53
C TRP A 55 -7.26 -2.50 1.86
N GLY A 56 -6.01 -2.67 1.38
CA GLY A 56 -5.20 -3.85 1.66
C GLY A 56 -4.89 -4.00 3.16
N GLY A 57 -4.67 -2.88 3.88
CA GLY A 57 -4.47 -2.89 5.34
C GLY A 57 -5.70 -3.38 6.10
N LEU A 58 -6.92 -2.99 5.69
CA LEU A 58 -8.15 -3.49 6.29
C LEU A 58 -8.34 -4.99 6.03
N LEU A 59 -8.09 -5.44 4.80
CA LEU A 59 -8.15 -6.86 4.44
C LEU A 59 -7.16 -7.68 5.28
N LEU A 60 -5.91 -7.24 5.39
CA LEU A 60 -4.90 -7.93 6.20
C LEU A 60 -5.23 -7.91 7.69
N ALA A 61 -5.87 -6.85 8.19
CA ALA A 61 -6.33 -6.79 9.58
C ALA A 61 -7.44 -7.81 9.86
N GLU A 62 -8.35 -8.03 8.92
CA GLU A 62 -9.41 -9.04 9.01
C GLU A 62 -8.82 -10.45 9.00
N CYS A 63 -7.89 -10.74 8.10
CA CYS A 63 -7.14 -12.01 8.09
C CYS A 63 -6.40 -12.26 9.41
N ALA A 64 -5.75 -11.23 9.95
CA ALA A 64 -5.06 -11.32 11.24
C ALA A 64 -6.04 -11.60 12.39
N GLY A 65 -7.21 -10.96 12.37
CA GLY A 65 -8.28 -11.19 13.33
C GLY A 65 -8.76 -12.63 13.34
N ALA A 66 -9.06 -13.19 12.16
CA ALA A 66 -9.47 -14.59 12.01
C ALA A 66 -8.39 -15.56 12.52
N GLY A 67 -7.12 -15.28 12.20
CA GLY A 67 -6.00 -16.08 12.70
C GLY A 67 -5.89 -16.06 14.22
N MET A 68 -5.99 -14.88 14.84
CA MET A 68 -5.93 -14.73 16.29
C MET A 68 -7.11 -15.39 17.00
N GLU A 69 -8.31 -15.33 16.44
CA GLU A 69 -9.50 -16.00 16.95
C GLU A 69 -9.32 -17.52 16.93
N ALA A 70 -8.83 -18.08 15.83
CA ALA A 70 -8.57 -19.52 15.70
C ALA A 70 -7.49 -20.02 16.66
N ALA A 71 -6.49 -19.21 16.97
CA ALA A 71 -5.47 -19.54 17.97
C ALA A 71 -6.03 -19.59 19.41
N GLY A 72 -7.15 -18.92 19.69
CA GLY A 72 -7.86 -18.97 20.97
C GLY A 72 -7.11 -18.37 22.16
N GLY A 73 -6.08 -17.53 21.90
CA GLY A 73 -5.22 -16.94 22.93
C GLY A 73 -4.16 -17.90 23.49
N GLY A 74 -3.23 -17.37 24.28
CA GLY A 74 -2.17 -18.18 24.92
C GLY A 74 -1.24 -18.87 23.94
N LEU A 75 -0.76 -18.11 22.92
CA LEU A 75 0.24 -18.57 21.95
C LEU A 75 1.59 -18.88 22.58
N THR A 76 1.83 -18.35 23.78
CA THR A 76 3.06 -18.55 24.52
C THR A 76 2.80 -19.45 25.74
N GLN A 77 3.72 -20.39 25.96
CA GLN A 77 3.76 -21.26 27.14
C GLN A 77 4.93 -20.84 28.01
N VAL A 78 4.68 -20.68 29.32
CA VAL A 78 5.68 -20.31 30.29
C VAL A 78 5.95 -21.54 31.18
N GLU A 79 7.13 -22.10 31.07
CA GLU A 79 7.58 -23.18 31.95
C GLU A 79 8.23 -22.59 33.18
N LYS A 80 7.76 -23.03 34.36
CA LYS A 80 8.28 -22.62 35.66
C LYS A 80 9.06 -23.77 36.28
N GLY A 81 10.19 -23.44 36.90
CA GLY A 81 10.97 -24.36 37.69
C GLY A 81 10.32 -24.70 39.05
N PRO A 82 10.96 -25.60 39.80
CA PRO A 82 10.47 -26.03 41.13
C PRO A 82 10.31 -24.89 42.12
N ASP A 83 11.12 -23.84 41.97
CA ASP A 83 11.14 -22.67 42.87
C ASP A 83 10.20 -21.53 42.37
N GLY A 84 9.43 -21.79 41.28
CA GLY A 84 8.51 -20.82 40.70
C GLY A 84 9.16 -19.86 39.71
N GLU A 85 10.47 -19.94 39.50
CA GLU A 85 11.22 -19.16 38.51
C GLU A 85 10.80 -19.54 37.08
N ILE A 86 10.75 -18.56 36.17
CA ILE A 86 10.48 -18.80 34.77
C ILE A 86 11.76 -19.36 34.12
N GLN A 87 11.72 -20.63 33.71
CA GLN A 87 12.84 -21.30 33.08
C GLN A 87 12.84 -21.13 31.56
N MET A 88 11.67 -21.16 30.95
CA MET A 88 11.54 -21.06 29.50
C MET A 88 10.22 -20.41 29.11
N VAL A 89 10.29 -19.58 28.06
CA VAL A 89 9.11 -19.11 27.32
C VAL A 89 9.17 -19.72 25.94
N SER A 90 8.18 -20.53 25.60
CA SER A 90 8.08 -21.17 24.29
C SER A 90 6.80 -20.78 23.57
N VAL A 91 6.80 -20.91 22.24
CA VAL A 91 5.59 -20.69 21.42
C VAL A 91 4.90 -22.04 21.24
N ASP A 92 3.56 -22.06 21.38
CA ASP A 92 2.75 -23.22 21.06
C ASP A 92 2.64 -23.37 19.54
N GLU A 93 3.42 -24.30 18.98
CA GLU A 93 3.48 -24.57 17.54
C GLU A 93 2.12 -24.96 16.96
N GLY A 94 1.28 -25.68 17.73
CA GLY A 94 -0.06 -26.06 17.28
C GLY A 94 -0.97 -24.86 17.11
N LYS A 95 -0.96 -23.93 18.05
CA LYS A 95 -1.72 -22.69 17.99
C LYS A 95 -1.17 -21.74 16.92
N LEU A 96 0.16 -21.69 16.78
CA LEU A 96 0.80 -20.91 15.73
C LEU A 96 0.41 -21.41 14.32
N HIS A 97 0.32 -22.73 14.16
CA HIS A 97 -0.16 -23.33 12.92
C HIS A 97 -1.63 -23.01 12.66
N ALA A 98 -2.50 -23.12 13.67
CA ALA A 98 -3.91 -22.75 13.58
C ALA A 98 -4.09 -21.28 13.18
N LEU A 99 -3.32 -20.37 13.80
CA LEU A 99 -3.32 -18.94 13.48
C LEU A 99 -2.98 -18.71 11.99
N ARG A 100 -1.89 -19.30 11.50
CA ARG A 100 -1.47 -19.14 10.10
C ARG A 100 -2.48 -19.71 9.12
N THR A 101 -3.02 -20.89 9.42
CA THR A 101 -3.98 -21.57 8.56
C THR A 101 -5.27 -20.76 8.43
N ALA A 102 -5.85 -20.33 9.54
CA ALA A 102 -7.07 -19.54 9.53
C ALA A 102 -6.86 -18.18 8.82
N ALA A 103 -5.74 -17.50 9.08
CA ALA A 103 -5.43 -16.25 8.39
C ALA A 103 -5.25 -16.44 6.87
N MET A 104 -4.69 -17.58 6.42
CA MET A 104 -4.56 -17.91 4.99
C MET A 104 -5.91 -18.26 4.36
N GLU A 105 -6.75 -19.01 5.05
CA GLU A 105 -8.10 -19.37 4.60
C GLU A 105 -8.97 -18.13 4.42
N GLU A 106 -8.95 -17.21 5.41
CA GLU A 106 -9.65 -15.93 5.34
C GLU A 106 -9.12 -15.07 4.19
N ALA A 107 -7.78 -14.97 4.04
CA ALA A 107 -7.18 -14.27 2.92
C ALA A 107 -7.64 -14.85 1.59
N GLY A 108 -7.71 -16.18 1.45
CA GLY A 108 -8.22 -16.85 0.25
C GLY A 108 -9.68 -16.51 -0.03
N ALA A 109 -10.53 -16.47 0.99
CA ALA A 109 -11.95 -16.11 0.88
C ALA A 109 -12.11 -14.65 0.42
N LEU A 110 -11.45 -13.71 1.07
CA LEU A 110 -11.53 -12.28 0.75
C LEU A 110 -10.94 -11.97 -0.64
N LEU A 111 -9.85 -12.62 -1.03
CA LEU A 111 -9.29 -12.47 -2.37
C LEU A 111 -10.19 -13.08 -3.46
N ALA A 112 -10.97 -14.10 -3.14
CA ALA A 112 -11.94 -14.70 -4.07
C ALA A 112 -13.16 -13.80 -4.34
N GLU A 113 -13.47 -12.86 -3.46
CA GLU A 113 -14.49 -11.82 -3.71
C GLU A 113 -14.14 -10.91 -4.88
N GLY A 114 -12.85 -10.83 -5.22
CA GLY A 114 -12.35 -10.17 -6.42
C GLY A 114 -11.96 -8.71 -6.20
N ASP A 115 -12.13 -7.93 -7.26
CA ASP A 115 -11.64 -6.55 -7.31
C ASP A 115 -12.51 -5.59 -6.48
N TYR A 116 -11.87 -4.74 -5.71
CA TYR A 116 -12.54 -3.63 -5.04
C TYR A 116 -12.56 -2.39 -5.93
N THR A 117 -13.75 -1.80 -6.11
CA THR A 117 -13.92 -0.59 -6.93
C THR A 117 -14.25 0.60 -6.05
N ALA A 118 -13.41 1.63 -6.14
CA ALA A 118 -13.62 2.93 -5.52
C ALA A 118 -13.84 4.00 -6.60
N SER A 119 -14.29 5.18 -6.21
CA SER A 119 -14.47 6.32 -7.11
C SER A 119 -13.73 7.53 -6.56
N ILE A 120 -12.87 8.13 -7.38
CA ILE A 120 -12.18 9.38 -7.03
C ILE A 120 -12.90 10.53 -7.71
N PRO A 121 -13.47 11.50 -6.96
CA PRO A 121 -14.08 12.69 -7.55
C PRO A 121 -13.04 13.51 -8.33
N LEU A 122 -13.33 13.86 -9.57
CA LEU A 122 -12.39 14.64 -10.40
C LEU A 122 -12.06 16.01 -9.79
N GLY A 123 -12.96 16.59 -9.01
CA GLY A 123 -12.70 17.85 -8.29
C GLY A 123 -11.52 17.76 -7.33
N SER A 124 -11.32 16.61 -6.68
CA SER A 124 -10.19 16.37 -5.79
C SER A 124 -8.84 16.33 -6.55
N LEU A 125 -8.86 15.96 -7.83
CA LEU A 125 -7.68 15.88 -8.67
C LEU A 125 -7.22 17.24 -9.21
N PHE A 126 -8.18 18.16 -9.51
CA PHE A 126 -7.85 19.42 -10.17
C PHE A 126 -7.71 20.60 -9.21
N PHE A 127 -8.50 20.65 -8.15
CA PHE A 127 -8.68 21.86 -7.32
C PHE A 127 -8.25 21.70 -5.87
N GLY A 128 -7.67 20.55 -5.48
CA GLY A 128 -7.18 20.30 -4.12
C GLY A 128 -8.27 20.50 -3.07
N GLU A 129 -7.95 21.25 -2.03
CA GLU A 129 -8.82 21.43 -0.86
C GLU A 129 -10.13 22.21 -1.14
N PHE A 130 -10.17 23.01 -2.21
CA PHE A 130 -11.32 23.87 -2.50
C PHE A 130 -12.52 23.14 -3.13
N PHE A 131 -12.31 21.99 -3.78
CA PHE A 131 -13.35 21.22 -4.47
C PHE A 131 -13.32 19.73 -4.13
N THR A 132 -12.96 19.41 -2.89
CA THR A 132 -12.98 18.03 -2.40
C THR A 132 -14.39 17.45 -2.50
N GLY A 133 -14.52 16.35 -3.26
CA GLY A 133 -15.78 15.63 -3.40
C GLY A 133 -16.68 16.06 -4.55
N GLY A 134 -16.34 17.13 -5.30
CA GLY A 134 -17.13 17.59 -6.44
C GLY A 134 -16.72 16.96 -7.78
N GLY A 135 -17.68 16.84 -8.71
CA GLY A 135 -17.46 16.37 -10.08
C GLY A 135 -17.74 14.88 -10.29
N PRO A 136 -17.68 14.43 -11.56
CA PRO A 136 -17.85 13.01 -11.88
C PRO A 136 -16.75 12.16 -11.27
N GLY A 137 -17.09 10.95 -10.82
CA GLY A 137 -16.15 10.00 -10.25
C GLY A 137 -15.30 9.31 -11.32
N LEU A 138 -13.98 9.29 -11.11
CA LEU A 138 -13.07 8.44 -11.86
C LEU A 138 -13.06 7.05 -11.21
N PRO A 139 -13.41 5.98 -11.94
CA PRO A 139 -13.38 4.63 -11.39
C PRO A 139 -11.93 4.22 -11.10
N LEU A 140 -11.69 3.73 -9.90
CA LEU A 140 -10.44 3.19 -9.42
C LEU A 140 -10.69 1.75 -8.98
N ARG A 141 -9.97 0.81 -9.57
CA ARG A 141 -10.05 -0.61 -9.22
C ARG A 141 -8.78 -1.02 -8.49
N TYR A 142 -8.96 -1.72 -7.39
CA TYR A 142 -7.89 -2.37 -6.66
C TYR A 142 -7.97 -3.87 -6.93
N ILE A 143 -6.93 -4.40 -7.54
CA ILE A 143 -6.81 -5.80 -7.93
C ILE A 143 -5.74 -6.41 -7.04
N PRO A 144 -6.10 -7.38 -6.17
CA PRO A 144 -5.08 -8.11 -5.43
C PRO A 144 -4.23 -8.92 -6.41
N ASP A 145 -2.91 -8.81 -6.30
CA ASP A 145 -1.96 -9.49 -7.18
C ASP A 145 -1.18 -10.54 -6.37
N GLY A 146 -1.55 -11.80 -6.54
CA GLY A 146 -0.92 -12.92 -5.86
C GLY A 146 -1.58 -13.33 -4.54
N ALA A 147 -0.80 -13.96 -3.69
CA ALA A 147 -1.23 -14.46 -2.38
C ALA A 147 -0.75 -13.53 -1.25
N VAL A 148 -1.47 -13.58 -0.12
CA VAL A 148 -1.01 -12.95 1.12
C VAL A 148 0.18 -13.75 1.65
N THR A 149 1.26 -13.04 1.97
CA THR A 149 2.42 -13.63 2.62
C THR A 149 2.30 -13.44 4.12
N ILE A 150 2.46 -14.50 4.91
CA ILE A 150 2.29 -14.48 6.36
C ILE A 150 3.53 -15.08 7.02
N PHE A 151 4.19 -14.28 7.88
CA PHE A 151 5.30 -14.70 8.73
C PHE A 151 4.95 -14.44 10.19
N CYS A 152 5.39 -15.34 11.08
CA CYS A 152 5.35 -15.11 12.51
C CYS A 152 6.77 -15.23 13.05
N GLU A 153 7.20 -14.21 13.77
CA GLU A 153 8.52 -14.09 14.36
C GLU A 153 8.38 -13.94 15.88
N SER A 154 9.30 -14.54 16.63
CA SER A 154 9.38 -14.35 18.08
C SER A 154 10.49 -13.35 18.36
N GLU A 155 10.16 -12.29 19.08
CA GLU A 155 11.10 -11.23 19.46
C GLU A 155 11.19 -11.17 20.98
N ALA A 156 12.41 -10.99 21.51
CA ALA A 156 12.65 -10.77 22.92
C ALA A 156 13.34 -9.42 23.10
N GLU A 157 12.73 -8.53 23.86
CA GLU A 157 13.23 -7.18 24.10
C GLU A 157 13.34 -6.90 25.59
N SER A 158 14.42 -6.24 26.01
CA SER A 158 14.56 -5.79 27.39
C SER A 158 13.56 -4.68 27.69
N ALA A 159 12.65 -4.93 28.62
CA ALA A 159 11.61 -3.98 29.02
C ALA A 159 11.94 -3.15 30.26
N GLY A 160 13.13 -3.33 30.84
CA GLY A 160 13.60 -2.61 32.04
C GLY A 160 14.62 -3.41 32.85
N ILE A 161 14.83 -3.00 34.10
CA ILE A 161 15.72 -3.73 35.02
C ILE A 161 15.04 -5.05 35.38
N ASN A 162 15.68 -6.18 35.05
CA ASN A 162 15.18 -7.54 35.26
C ASN A 162 13.82 -7.85 34.60
N GLN A 163 13.50 -7.17 33.47
CA GLN A 163 12.29 -7.42 32.72
C GLN A 163 12.60 -7.69 31.24
N THR A 164 12.00 -8.76 30.71
CA THR A 164 12.10 -9.09 29.27
C THR A 164 10.69 -9.28 28.72
N ALA A 165 10.36 -8.51 27.70
CA ALA A 165 9.14 -8.68 26.94
C ALA A 165 9.39 -9.72 25.83
N TYR A 166 8.58 -10.77 25.82
CA TYR A 166 8.57 -11.80 24.78
C TYR A 166 7.33 -11.57 23.91
N ARG A 167 7.55 -11.31 22.63
CA ARG A 167 6.47 -11.00 21.69
C ARG A 167 6.48 -12.00 20.54
N VAL A 168 5.30 -12.41 20.13
CA VAL A 168 5.06 -13.10 18.87
C VAL A 168 4.44 -12.10 17.92
N VAL A 169 5.17 -11.71 16.89
CA VAL A 169 4.76 -10.72 15.91
C VAL A 169 4.36 -11.40 14.61
N MET A 170 3.15 -11.12 14.14
CA MET A 170 2.67 -11.57 12.85
C MET A 170 2.90 -10.47 11.81
N LYS A 171 3.71 -10.74 10.81
CA LYS A 171 4.01 -9.87 9.68
C LYS A 171 3.33 -10.41 8.43
N MET A 172 2.54 -9.58 7.80
CA MET A 172 1.79 -9.94 6.60
C MET A 172 2.08 -8.94 5.49
N SER A 173 1.96 -9.37 4.25
CA SER A 173 2.04 -8.48 3.11
C SER A 173 1.17 -8.96 1.96
N LEU A 174 0.59 -8.00 1.24
CA LEU A 174 -0.23 -8.21 0.05
C LEU A 174 0.23 -7.25 -1.04
N GLN A 175 0.36 -7.74 -2.26
CA GLN A 175 0.53 -6.88 -3.43
C GLN A 175 -0.84 -6.50 -3.98
N VAL A 176 -1.03 -5.20 -4.19
CA VAL A 176 -2.26 -4.63 -4.74
C VAL A 176 -1.92 -3.78 -5.95
N THR A 177 -2.57 -4.07 -7.06
CA THR A 177 -2.48 -3.25 -8.26
C THR A 177 -3.68 -2.33 -8.34
N ALA A 178 -3.44 -1.03 -8.21
CA ALA A 178 -4.43 0.02 -8.42
C ALA A 178 -4.47 0.41 -9.89
N VAL A 179 -5.67 0.40 -10.49
CA VAL A 179 -5.89 0.67 -11.91
C VAL A 179 -6.92 1.77 -12.10
N THR A 180 -6.54 2.79 -12.86
CA THR A 180 -7.44 3.82 -13.37
C THR A 180 -7.43 3.82 -14.90
N ALA A 181 -8.23 4.66 -15.54
CA ALA A 181 -8.23 4.81 -17.00
C ALA A 181 -6.88 5.32 -17.56
N PHE A 182 -6.03 5.94 -16.74
CA PHE A 182 -4.81 6.64 -17.18
C PHE A 182 -3.52 6.15 -16.52
N ALA A 183 -3.62 5.35 -15.45
CA ALA A 183 -2.47 4.91 -14.68
C ALA A 183 -2.70 3.53 -14.07
N ARG A 184 -1.60 2.82 -13.85
CA ARG A 184 -1.56 1.55 -13.13
C ARG A 184 -0.36 1.58 -12.20
N GLU A 185 -0.60 1.29 -10.92
CA GLU A 185 0.41 1.24 -9.88
C GLU A 185 0.28 -0.05 -9.08
N THR A 186 1.40 -0.70 -8.80
CA THR A 186 1.46 -1.88 -7.93
C THR A 186 2.14 -1.49 -6.64
N VAL A 187 1.47 -1.76 -5.53
CA VAL A 187 1.90 -1.38 -4.18
C VAL A 187 1.94 -2.64 -3.32
N THR A 188 3.02 -2.81 -2.56
CA THR A 188 3.07 -3.82 -1.50
C THR A 188 2.53 -3.19 -0.22
N VAL A 189 1.46 -3.76 0.31
CA VAL A 189 0.82 -3.34 1.57
C VAL A 189 1.37 -4.19 2.68
N PRO A 190 2.19 -3.65 3.59
CA PRO A 190 2.63 -4.36 4.78
C PRO A 190 1.60 -4.23 5.89
N TYR A 191 1.51 -5.24 6.72
CA TYR A 191 0.73 -5.23 7.95
C TYR A 191 1.48 -5.99 9.03
N GLU A 192 1.54 -5.42 10.21
CA GLU A 192 2.22 -6.00 11.36
C GLU A 192 1.34 -5.89 12.60
N THR A 193 1.24 -6.97 13.36
CA THR A 193 0.48 -6.99 14.61
C THR A 193 1.12 -7.95 15.61
N VAL A 194 1.00 -7.62 16.90
CA VAL A 194 1.44 -8.50 17.99
C VAL A 194 0.36 -9.52 18.25
N ALA A 195 0.67 -10.80 18.00
CA ALA A 195 -0.25 -11.91 18.22
C ALA A 195 -0.25 -12.38 19.70
N ALA A 196 0.89 -12.26 20.38
CA ALA A 196 1.00 -12.53 21.81
C ALA A 196 2.15 -11.74 22.42
N GLU A 197 1.99 -11.34 23.68
CA GLU A 197 3.04 -10.71 24.47
C GLU A 197 3.04 -11.27 25.88
N VAL A 198 4.22 -11.60 26.39
CA VAL A 198 4.46 -12.04 27.78
C VAL A 198 5.60 -11.22 28.36
N LEU A 199 5.37 -10.62 29.50
CA LEU A 199 6.39 -9.94 30.27
C LEU A 199 6.96 -10.91 31.33
N VAL A 200 8.22 -11.21 31.19
CA VAL A 200 8.98 -12.01 32.15
C VAL A 200 9.71 -11.06 33.10
N VAL A 201 9.42 -11.19 34.37
CA VAL A 201 10.09 -10.45 35.45
C VAL A 201 11.04 -11.42 36.15
N GLY A 202 12.36 -11.14 36.08
CA GLY A 202 13.36 -11.89 36.83
C GLY A 202 13.33 -11.49 38.32
N ASP A 203 13.52 -12.47 39.21
CA ASP A 203 13.72 -12.17 40.62
C ASP A 203 15.08 -11.48 40.84
N VAL A 204 15.10 -10.51 41.73
CA VAL A 204 16.31 -9.76 42.14
C VAL A 204 17.08 -10.51 43.19
#